data_60d67ee365b1b3762f2948c788a6dcf7
#
_entry.id   60d67ee365b1b3762f2948c788a6dcf7
#
_cell.length_a   1.000
_cell.length_b   1.000
_cell.length_c   1.000
_cell.angle_alpha   90.00
_cell.angle_beta   90.00
_cell.angle_gamma   90.00
#
_symmetry.space_group_name_H-M   'P 1'
#
loop_
_entity.id
_entity.type
_entity.pdbx_description
1 polymer ?
#
loop_
_entity_poly.entity_id
_entity_poly.type
_entity_poly.pdbx_seq_one_letter_code
_entity_poly.pdbx_strand_id
1 'polypeptide(L)'
;MKKTVFALMALVAVACGPRPAAEVEKVDLFTEVGDNGLLVDAIEITVSNPKSLKGLTAADFDLVNNVLGSFVDPETGEAPTDYADDQITVTRNGNKLRISAKPFNISGRSEGWFKHFPWELRCSADSALNVTLDKVNERHIAVLDDCIKGSFTFAGLTREYMLYLPKDEKGEVIPNVPLMVWQIGGGEYDKDLMTAATANRCLVSLAKEGVPCAALMFAIANPNYSYSASLDPEKIKLVDRNNALQMAFIDQLIAEGKVDGSRLFCAGASSGGGCTMRFMMQFPDRFKAAIPCCPMDPIVPIHMVQEKYEGQFADDLEKAFQDKVYKWNGTDMELAPIDTKTFVNLPMYFVHASSDNTCKIASSYSYIEARKRLGATADQLLVYSDEDLAAYGIPPMIAHFSWVPLLDDYSEGSVMQWMISQF
;
A
#
# COMPACT_ATOMS: atom_id res chain seq x y z
N MET A 1 -39.69 26.15 -71.48
CA MET A 1 -40.21 26.58 -70.17
C MET A 1 -39.64 25.59 -69.09
N LYS A 2 -38.59 25.97 -68.44
CA LYS A 2 -37.99 25.19 -67.33
C LYS A 2 -38.54 25.75 -66.02
N LYS A 3 -39.27 24.96 -65.25
CA LYS A 3 -39.75 25.30 -63.95
C LYS A 3 -38.64 24.95 -62.92
N THR A 4 -38.04 25.96 -62.32
CA THR A 4 -37.08 25.85 -61.17
C THR A 4 -37.92 25.73 -59.93
N VAL A 5 -37.82 24.58 -59.24
CA VAL A 5 -38.40 24.37 -57.91
C VAL A 5 -37.33 24.79 -56.86
N PHE A 6 -37.59 25.86 -56.15
CA PHE A 6 -36.83 26.25 -54.95
C PHE A 6 -37.34 25.44 -53.79
N ALA A 7 -36.50 24.53 -53.27
CA ALA A 7 -36.72 23.87 -51.99
C ALA A 7 -36.24 24.81 -50.86
N LEU A 8 -37.17 25.32 -50.09
CA LEU A 8 -36.90 26.11 -48.88
C LEU A 8 -36.55 25.13 -47.76
N MET A 9 -35.26 24.96 -47.45
CA MET A 9 -34.82 24.29 -46.20
C MET A 9 -35.08 25.25 -45.03
N ALA A 10 -36.12 24.98 -44.27
CA ALA A 10 -36.33 25.62 -43.00
C ALA A 10 -35.30 25.05 -41.99
N LEU A 11 -34.26 25.82 -41.66
CA LEU A 11 -33.44 25.55 -40.50
C LEU A 11 -34.31 25.75 -39.24
N VAL A 12 -34.73 24.68 -38.62
CA VAL A 12 -35.29 24.75 -37.25
C VAL A 12 -34.12 24.97 -36.31
N ALA A 13 -33.81 26.23 -36.02
CA ALA A 13 -32.97 26.58 -34.89
C ALA A 13 -33.76 26.22 -33.62
N VAL A 14 -33.46 25.07 -33.05
CA VAL A 14 -33.90 24.77 -31.68
C VAL A 14 -33.21 25.81 -30.78
N ALA A 15 -33.94 26.83 -30.41
CA ALA A 15 -33.49 27.78 -29.40
C ALA A 15 -33.31 27.03 -28.09
N CYS A 16 -32.09 26.54 -27.81
CA CYS A 16 -31.70 26.14 -26.50
C CYS A 16 -31.70 27.41 -25.62
N GLY A 17 -32.65 27.51 -24.71
CA GLY A 17 -32.61 28.56 -23.67
C GLY A 17 -31.29 28.53 -22.95
N PRO A 18 -30.91 29.63 -22.26
CA PRO A 18 -29.66 29.67 -21.50
C PRO A 18 -29.60 28.50 -20.51
N ARG A 19 -28.44 27.90 -20.42
CA ARG A 19 -28.17 26.81 -19.44
C ARG A 19 -28.40 27.39 -18.04
N PRO A 20 -29.18 26.75 -17.15
CA PRO A 20 -29.31 27.18 -15.77
C PRO A 20 -27.96 27.00 -15.06
N ALA A 21 -27.66 27.86 -14.06
CA ALA A 21 -26.49 27.68 -13.23
C ALA A 21 -26.52 26.35 -12.49
N ALA A 22 -25.37 25.74 -12.31
CA ALA A 22 -25.25 24.50 -11.56
C ALA A 22 -25.42 24.77 -10.04
N GLU A 23 -26.06 23.83 -9.38
CA GLU A 23 -26.09 23.77 -7.92
C GLU A 23 -25.50 22.40 -7.54
N VAL A 24 -24.29 22.41 -7.01
CA VAL A 24 -23.54 21.20 -6.64
C VAL A 24 -24.06 20.65 -5.32
N GLU A 25 -24.50 19.42 -5.32
CA GLU A 25 -24.97 18.70 -4.14
C GLU A 25 -23.86 17.84 -3.52
N LYS A 26 -23.02 17.23 -4.36
CA LYS A 26 -21.97 16.31 -3.91
C LYS A 26 -20.81 16.31 -4.90
N VAL A 27 -19.61 16.14 -4.37
CA VAL A 27 -18.39 15.86 -5.15
C VAL A 27 -17.72 14.64 -4.58
N ASP A 28 -17.50 13.65 -5.42
CA ASP A 28 -16.80 12.41 -5.11
C ASP A 28 -15.50 12.33 -5.89
N LEU A 29 -14.44 11.90 -5.21
CA LEU A 29 -13.14 11.68 -5.79
C LEU A 29 -12.87 10.18 -5.88
N PHE A 30 -12.56 9.69 -7.07
CA PHE A 30 -12.17 8.32 -7.33
C PHE A 30 -10.66 8.25 -7.48
N THR A 31 -10.04 7.43 -6.67
CA THR A 31 -8.58 7.31 -6.61
C THR A 31 -8.15 5.85 -6.61
N GLU A 32 -6.89 5.64 -6.97
CA GLU A 32 -6.20 4.36 -6.78
C GLU A 32 -4.86 4.59 -6.07
N VAL A 33 -4.32 3.54 -5.49
CA VAL A 33 -2.99 3.57 -4.87
C VAL A 33 -1.94 3.40 -5.97
N GLY A 34 -1.13 4.43 -6.16
CA GLY A 34 0.03 4.44 -7.07
C GLY A 34 1.36 4.31 -6.33
N ASP A 35 2.46 4.34 -7.08
CA ASP A 35 3.82 4.15 -6.54
C ASP A 35 4.23 5.27 -5.57
N ASN A 36 3.78 6.47 -5.83
CA ASN A 36 4.14 7.67 -5.09
C ASN A 36 2.98 8.30 -4.31
N GLY A 37 1.94 7.52 -3.97
CA GLY A 37 0.77 7.97 -3.23
C GLY A 37 -0.53 7.74 -4.01
N LEU A 38 -1.60 8.46 -3.63
CA LEU A 38 -2.89 8.33 -4.30
C LEU A 38 -2.89 9.03 -5.66
N LEU A 39 -3.36 8.32 -6.67
CA LEU A 39 -3.63 8.83 -8.01
C LEU A 39 -5.12 9.10 -8.17
N VAL A 40 -5.49 10.25 -8.73
CA VAL A 40 -6.87 10.55 -9.12
C VAL A 40 -7.16 9.90 -10.47
N ASP A 41 -8.22 9.10 -10.50
CA ASP A 41 -8.78 8.51 -11.73
C ASP A 41 -9.93 9.35 -12.26
N ALA A 42 -10.82 9.84 -11.36
CA ALA A 42 -11.93 10.66 -11.76
C ALA A 42 -12.47 11.53 -10.61
N ILE A 43 -13.15 12.61 -11.03
CA ILE A 43 -13.92 13.51 -10.18
C ILE A 43 -15.38 13.39 -10.63
N GLU A 44 -16.30 13.08 -9.72
CA GLU A 44 -17.73 13.02 -10.03
C GLU A 44 -18.47 14.12 -9.28
N ILE A 45 -19.13 15.00 -10.04
CA ILE A 45 -19.94 16.12 -9.50
C ILE A 45 -21.42 15.76 -9.68
N THR A 46 -22.17 15.74 -8.57
CA THR A 46 -23.63 15.58 -8.60
C THR A 46 -24.29 16.94 -8.42
N VAL A 47 -25.23 17.27 -9.29
CA VAL A 47 -25.98 18.56 -9.27
C VAL A 47 -27.47 18.32 -9.07
N SER A 48 -28.17 19.31 -8.48
CA SER A 48 -29.64 19.26 -8.27
C SER A 48 -30.41 19.28 -9.60
N ASN A 49 -29.91 19.96 -10.62
CA ASN A 49 -30.58 20.13 -11.92
C ASN A 49 -29.71 19.59 -13.06
N PRO A 50 -30.05 18.44 -13.66
CA PRO A 50 -29.26 17.85 -14.76
C PRO A 50 -29.20 18.74 -16.03
N LYS A 51 -30.11 19.71 -16.20
CA LYS A 51 -30.07 20.66 -17.32
C LYS A 51 -28.89 21.62 -17.24
N SER A 52 -28.34 21.86 -16.04
CA SER A 52 -27.15 22.67 -15.84
C SER A 52 -25.87 22.04 -16.42
N LEU A 53 -25.88 20.73 -16.65
CA LEU A 53 -24.76 19.99 -17.25
C LEU A 53 -24.81 19.93 -18.77
N LYS A 54 -25.87 20.50 -19.41
CA LYS A 54 -26.06 20.36 -20.85
C LYS A 54 -25.00 21.16 -21.63
N GLY A 55 -24.35 20.50 -22.58
CA GLY A 55 -23.39 21.12 -23.49
C GLY A 55 -21.99 21.25 -22.94
N LEU A 56 -21.73 20.86 -21.70
CA LEU A 56 -20.37 20.81 -21.15
C LEU A 56 -19.53 19.75 -21.90
N THR A 57 -18.29 20.12 -22.16
CA THR A 57 -17.28 19.30 -22.86
C THR A 57 -15.95 19.35 -22.10
N ALA A 58 -14.95 18.59 -22.52
CA ALA A 58 -13.63 18.66 -21.94
C ALA A 58 -13.00 20.06 -21.99
N ALA A 59 -13.24 20.81 -23.08
CA ALA A 59 -12.73 22.17 -23.26
C ALA A 59 -13.29 23.21 -22.27
N ASP A 60 -14.30 22.83 -21.49
CA ASP A 60 -14.84 23.70 -20.43
C ASP A 60 -14.11 23.51 -19.09
N PHE A 61 -13.22 22.53 -18.98
CA PHE A 61 -12.57 22.15 -17.71
C PHE A 61 -11.06 22.22 -17.80
N ASP A 62 -10.47 22.76 -16.72
CA ASP A 62 -9.03 22.78 -16.48
C ASP A 62 -8.74 22.09 -15.12
N LEU A 63 -7.71 21.25 -15.07
CA LEU A 63 -7.15 20.74 -13.83
C LEU A 63 -5.87 21.52 -13.51
N VAL A 64 -5.92 22.31 -12.45
CA VAL A 64 -4.86 23.24 -12.08
C VAL A 64 -4.20 22.78 -10.79
N ASN A 65 -2.89 22.59 -10.83
CA ASN A 65 -2.10 22.34 -9.64
C ASN A 65 -1.66 23.66 -9.00
N ASN A 66 -2.24 23.99 -7.85
CA ASN A 66 -1.89 25.20 -7.10
C ASN A 66 -0.73 25.00 -6.12
N VAL A 67 0.06 23.97 -6.28
CA VAL A 67 1.27 23.75 -5.46
C VAL A 67 2.35 24.74 -5.86
N LEU A 68 2.18 25.98 -5.48
CA LEU A 68 3.23 26.98 -5.56
C LEU A 68 4.32 26.64 -4.53
N GLY A 69 5.39 26.00 -4.98
CA GLY A 69 6.66 25.99 -4.28
C GLY A 69 6.90 24.91 -3.23
N SER A 70 6.03 23.91 -3.04
CA SER A 70 6.28 22.87 -2.02
C SER A 70 6.53 21.48 -2.58
N PHE A 71 6.34 21.24 -3.86
CA PHE A 71 6.73 20.02 -4.55
C PHE A 71 7.30 20.38 -5.91
N VAL A 72 8.56 20.72 -5.91
CA VAL A 72 9.40 20.73 -7.11
C VAL A 72 9.98 19.34 -7.18
N ASP A 73 9.88 18.69 -8.33
CA ASP A 73 10.60 17.45 -8.58
C ASP A 73 12.07 17.70 -8.25
N PRO A 74 12.67 17.00 -7.28
CA PRO A 74 14.03 17.28 -6.84
C PRO A 74 15.09 17.01 -7.93
N GLU A 75 14.75 16.26 -8.99
CA GLU A 75 15.66 15.97 -10.09
C GLU A 75 15.52 16.95 -11.25
N THR A 76 14.30 17.38 -11.57
CA THR A 76 14.04 18.25 -12.71
C THR A 76 13.88 19.71 -12.34
N GLY A 77 13.58 20.02 -11.08
CA GLY A 77 13.29 21.37 -10.62
C GLY A 77 11.95 21.91 -11.15
N GLU A 78 11.13 21.07 -11.78
CA GLU A 78 9.87 21.45 -12.40
C GLU A 78 8.69 21.25 -11.44
N ALA A 79 7.77 22.20 -11.42
CA ALA A 79 6.48 22.01 -10.77
C ALA A 79 5.58 21.12 -11.64
N PRO A 80 4.67 20.29 -11.07
CA PRO A 80 3.71 19.56 -11.86
C PRO A 80 2.94 20.48 -12.78
N THR A 81 2.87 20.13 -14.06
CA THR A 81 2.20 20.93 -15.10
C THR A 81 0.69 20.78 -15.00
N ASP A 82 -0.04 21.84 -15.39
CA ASP A 82 -1.49 21.76 -15.59
C ASP A 82 -1.81 20.74 -16.68
N TYR A 83 -2.97 20.08 -16.56
CA TYR A 83 -3.43 19.13 -17.58
C TYR A 83 -4.04 19.87 -18.76
N ALA A 84 -3.60 19.52 -19.96
CA ALA A 84 -4.18 20.06 -21.19
C ALA A 84 -5.58 19.46 -21.48
N ASP A 85 -6.41 20.19 -22.20
CA ASP A 85 -7.81 19.81 -22.51
C ASP A 85 -7.94 18.45 -23.18
N ASP A 86 -6.98 18.04 -24.01
CA ASP A 86 -6.95 16.75 -24.71
C ASP A 86 -6.68 15.56 -23.78
N GLN A 87 -6.27 15.82 -22.54
CA GLN A 87 -6.05 14.81 -21.49
C GLN A 87 -7.28 14.64 -20.58
N ILE A 88 -8.32 15.47 -20.75
CA ILE A 88 -9.54 15.43 -19.95
C ILE A 88 -10.66 14.77 -20.74
N THR A 89 -11.40 13.88 -20.08
CA THR A 89 -12.62 13.26 -20.62
C THR A 89 -13.80 13.60 -19.73
N VAL A 90 -14.92 14.01 -20.35
CA VAL A 90 -16.15 14.38 -19.64
C VAL A 90 -17.28 13.46 -20.07
N THR A 91 -17.90 12.78 -19.11
CA THR A 91 -19.08 11.95 -19.32
C THR A 91 -20.22 12.39 -18.43
N ARG A 92 -21.47 12.16 -18.86
CA ARG A 92 -22.68 12.53 -18.12
C ARG A 92 -23.61 11.35 -17.97
N ASN A 93 -24.16 11.21 -16.76
CA ASN A 93 -25.19 10.24 -16.46
C ASN A 93 -26.25 10.87 -15.54
N GLY A 94 -27.38 11.26 -16.12
CA GLY A 94 -28.42 11.98 -15.37
C GLY A 94 -27.94 13.33 -14.82
N ASN A 95 -27.94 13.46 -13.50
CA ASN A 95 -27.47 14.65 -12.78
C ASN A 95 -25.99 14.54 -12.33
N LYS A 96 -25.26 13.55 -12.81
CA LYS A 96 -23.85 13.33 -12.50
C LYS A 96 -22.98 13.69 -13.70
N LEU A 97 -21.90 14.41 -13.41
CA LEU A 97 -20.83 14.77 -14.33
C LEU A 97 -19.55 14.09 -13.85
N ARG A 98 -18.99 13.20 -14.64
CA ARG A 98 -17.71 12.55 -14.34
C ARG A 98 -16.63 13.12 -15.25
N ILE A 99 -15.58 13.62 -14.63
CA ILE A 99 -14.38 14.16 -15.24
C ILE A 99 -13.25 13.21 -14.93
N SER A 100 -12.66 12.61 -15.95
CA SER A 100 -11.47 11.76 -15.85
C SER A 100 -10.32 12.40 -16.58
N ALA A 101 -9.11 12.23 -16.07
CA ALA A 101 -7.88 12.70 -16.69
C ALA A 101 -6.85 11.57 -16.69
N LYS A 102 -5.70 11.78 -17.35
CA LYS A 102 -4.55 10.90 -17.10
C LYS A 102 -4.28 10.90 -15.59
N PRO A 103 -4.12 9.74 -14.93
CA PRO A 103 -3.94 9.68 -13.49
C PRO A 103 -2.82 10.60 -12.99
N PHE A 104 -3.09 11.34 -11.93
CA PHE A 104 -2.15 12.29 -11.33
C PHE A 104 -2.14 12.16 -9.81
N ASN A 105 -0.98 12.41 -9.19
CA ASN A 105 -0.84 12.31 -7.75
C ASN A 105 -1.60 13.41 -7.02
N ILE A 106 -2.47 13.02 -6.08
CA ILE A 106 -3.14 13.95 -5.18
C ILE A 106 -2.50 13.99 -3.79
N SER A 107 -1.66 13.01 -3.47
CA SER A 107 -0.96 12.95 -2.18
C SER A 107 0.40 12.30 -2.33
N GLY A 108 1.33 12.59 -1.42
CA GLY A 108 2.57 11.87 -1.28
C GLY A 108 2.36 10.51 -0.60
N ARG A 109 3.33 9.59 -0.76
CA ARG A 109 3.27 8.20 -0.28
C ARG A 109 2.96 8.07 1.21
N SER A 110 3.65 8.81 2.07
CA SER A 110 3.51 8.72 3.53
C SER A 110 2.44 9.61 4.13
N GLU A 111 1.74 10.38 3.31
CA GLU A 111 0.71 11.32 3.73
C GLU A 111 -0.68 10.96 3.21
N GLY A 112 -0.72 10.00 2.31
CA GLY A 112 -1.80 9.37 1.57
C GLY A 112 -3.21 9.88 1.82
N TRP A 113 -3.77 9.54 2.97
CA TRP A 113 -5.16 9.82 3.27
C TRP A 113 -5.41 11.25 3.78
N PHE A 114 -4.47 11.83 4.54
CA PHE A 114 -4.73 13.07 5.28
C PHE A 114 -4.30 14.34 4.58
N LYS A 115 -3.26 14.29 3.78
CA LYS A 115 -2.66 15.49 3.22
C LYS A 115 -2.63 15.43 1.72
N HIS A 116 -3.50 16.19 1.11
CA HIS A 116 -3.63 16.28 -0.33
C HIS A 116 -2.96 17.51 -0.89
N PHE A 117 -2.43 17.37 -2.09
CA PHE A 117 -1.98 18.52 -2.88
C PHE A 117 -3.18 19.36 -3.30
N PRO A 118 -3.06 20.70 -3.34
CA PRO A 118 -4.18 21.60 -3.60
C PRO A 118 -4.51 21.69 -5.09
N TRP A 119 -4.95 20.60 -5.69
CA TRP A 119 -5.50 20.61 -7.04
C TRP A 119 -6.88 21.25 -7.08
N GLU A 120 -7.14 21.97 -8.17
CA GLU A 120 -8.45 22.55 -8.46
C GLU A 120 -8.94 22.09 -9.83
N LEU A 121 -10.18 21.65 -9.87
CA LEU A 121 -10.96 21.56 -11.10
C LEU A 121 -11.63 22.90 -11.32
N ARG A 122 -11.41 23.53 -12.45
CA ARG A 122 -12.04 24.80 -12.88
C ARG A 122 -12.93 24.56 -14.08
N CYS A 123 -14.11 25.18 -14.09
CA CYS A 123 -15.03 25.17 -15.19
C CYS A 123 -15.21 26.59 -15.74
N SER A 124 -14.75 26.83 -16.96
CA SER A 124 -14.85 28.13 -17.63
C SER A 124 -16.30 28.52 -17.97
N ALA A 125 -17.15 27.51 -18.16
CA ALA A 125 -18.54 27.70 -18.53
C ALA A 125 -19.49 27.93 -17.34
N ASP A 126 -19.12 27.50 -16.12
CA ASP A 126 -19.91 27.68 -14.90
C ASP A 126 -19.03 27.53 -13.64
N SER A 127 -18.71 28.64 -13.00
CA SER A 127 -17.85 28.66 -11.81
C SER A 127 -18.44 27.92 -10.60
N ALA A 128 -19.73 27.61 -10.58
CA ALA A 128 -20.35 26.80 -9.54
C ALA A 128 -19.86 25.33 -9.59
N LEU A 129 -19.28 24.88 -10.70
CA LEU A 129 -18.67 23.58 -10.87
C LEU A 129 -17.17 23.54 -10.54
N ASN A 130 -16.60 24.65 -10.05
CA ASN A 130 -15.22 24.65 -9.55
C ASN A 130 -15.11 23.85 -8.25
N VAL A 131 -14.10 22.99 -8.17
CA VAL A 131 -13.87 22.09 -7.04
C VAL A 131 -12.43 22.17 -6.60
N THR A 132 -12.21 22.33 -5.30
CA THR A 132 -10.90 22.11 -4.68
C THR A 132 -10.83 20.67 -4.19
N LEU A 133 -9.88 19.89 -4.69
CA LEU A 133 -9.89 18.43 -4.52
C LEU A 133 -9.55 17.95 -3.10
N ASP A 134 -9.06 18.82 -2.23
CA ASP A 134 -8.90 18.55 -0.79
C ASP A 134 -10.22 18.65 0.01
N LYS A 135 -11.29 19.21 -0.62
CA LYS A 135 -12.58 19.50 0.01
C LYS A 135 -13.75 18.72 -0.62
N VAL A 136 -13.51 17.49 -1.02
CA VAL A 136 -14.55 16.62 -1.58
C VAL A 136 -15.42 16.00 -0.48
N ASN A 137 -16.63 15.58 -0.84
CA ASN A 137 -17.55 14.93 0.09
C ASN A 137 -17.13 13.51 0.45
N GLU A 138 -16.77 12.73 -0.56
CA GLU A 138 -16.32 11.34 -0.40
C GLU A 138 -15.07 11.08 -1.25
N ARG A 139 -14.25 10.16 -0.79
CA ARG A 139 -13.07 9.65 -1.48
C ARG A 139 -13.19 8.15 -1.59
N HIS A 140 -13.13 7.67 -2.81
CA HIS A 140 -13.14 6.25 -3.13
C HIS A 140 -11.73 5.83 -3.50
N ILE A 141 -11.25 4.75 -2.87
CA ILE A 141 -9.93 4.18 -3.17
C ILE A 141 -10.12 2.76 -3.68
N ALA A 142 -9.84 2.56 -4.95
CA ALA A 142 -9.95 1.25 -5.59
C ALA A 142 -9.24 0.16 -4.75
N VAL A 143 -9.86 -1.01 -4.64
CA VAL A 143 -9.44 -2.13 -3.80
C VAL A 143 -9.62 -1.88 -2.31
N LEU A 144 -9.14 -0.74 -1.76
CA LEU A 144 -9.18 -0.50 -0.31
C LEU A 144 -10.60 -0.28 0.23
N ASP A 145 -11.51 0.22 -0.59
CA ASP A 145 -12.93 0.35 -0.20
C ASP A 145 -13.62 -1.01 -0.05
N ASP A 146 -13.16 -2.01 -0.79
CA ASP A 146 -13.65 -3.39 -0.72
C ASP A 146 -13.03 -4.21 0.42
N CYS A 147 -12.01 -3.68 1.09
CA CYS A 147 -11.36 -4.37 2.21
C CYS A 147 -12.25 -4.38 3.44
N ILE A 148 -12.25 -5.51 4.14
CA ILE A 148 -12.89 -5.65 5.45
C ILE A 148 -12.05 -4.93 6.49
N LYS A 149 -12.67 -3.97 7.18
CA LYS A 149 -12.06 -3.20 8.29
C LYS A 149 -12.72 -3.61 9.60
N GLY A 150 -11.92 -3.86 10.62
CA GLY A 150 -12.45 -4.26 11.92
C GLY A 150 -11.40 -4.16 13.03
N SER A 151 -11.77 -4.65 14.20
CA SER A 151 -10.85 -4.80 15.32
C SER A 151 -10.89 -6.23 15.84
N PHE A 152 -9.76 -6.72 16.31
CA PHE A 152 -9.63 -8.04 16.91
C PHE A 152 -8.94 -7.95 18.27
N THR A 153 -9.44 -8.73 19.23
CA THR A 153 -8.91 -8.75 20.60
C THR A 153 -8.41 -10.14 20.95
N PHE A 154 -7.17 -10.21 21.37
CA PHE A 154 -6.54 -11.46 21.85
C PHE A 154 -5.47 -11.15 22.90
N ALA A 155 -5.33 -12.00 23.90
CA ALA A 155 -4.32 -11.88 24.95
C ALA A 155 -4.31 -10.50 25.64
N GLY A 156 -5.49 -9.88 25.84
CA GLY A 156 -5.64 -8.56 26.44
C GLY A 156 -5.21 -7.39 25.56
N LEU A 157 -4.96 -7.63 24.26
CA LEU A 157 -4.58 -6.64 23.29
C LEU A 157 -5.66 -6.52 22.21
N THR A 158 -6.02 -5.29 21.84
CA THR A 158 -6.94 -5.02 20.71
C THR A 158 -6.19 -4.28 19.62
N ARG A 159 -6.36 -4.70 18.37
CA ARG A 159 -5.80 -4.04 17.19
C ARG A 159 -6.85 -3.94 16.08
N GLU A 160 -6.82 -2.82 15.38
CA GLU A 160 -7.55 -2.69 14.13
C GLU A 160 -6.83 -3.43 13.01
N TYR A 161 -7.61 -3.97 12.07
CA TYR A 161 -7.08 -4.67 10.89
C TYR A 161 -7.79 -4.25 9.63
N MET A 162 -7.10 -4.46 8.51
CA MET A 162 -7.65 -4.40 7.16
C MET A 162 -7.32 -5.71 6.44
N LEU A 163 -8.35 -6.31 5.85
CA LEU A 163 -8.27 -7.61 5.18
C LEU A 163 -8.84 -7.50 3.77
N TYR A 164 -8.02 -7.76 2.77
CA TYR A 164 -8.46 -8.01 1.42
C TYR A 164 -8.76 -9.50 1.22
N LEU A 165 -9.92 -9.82 0.63
CA LEU A 165 -10.28 -11.16 0.21
C LEU A 165 -10.57 -11.13 -1.30
N PRO A 166 -9.88 -11.94 -2.11
CA PRO A 166 -10.11 -11.99 -3.54
C PRO A 166 -11.53 -12.48 -3.85
N LYS A 167 -12.13 -11.92 -4.89
CA LYS A 167 -13.47 -12.26 -5.37
C LYS A 167 -13.38 -12.91 -6.75
N ASP A 168 -14.31 -13.80 -7.05
CA ASP A 168 -14.46 -14.38 -8.37
C ASP A 168 -15.16 -13.41 -9.35
N GLU A 169 -15.37 -13.85 -10.59
CA GLU A 169 -16.03 -13.07 -11.65
C GLU A 169 -17.51 -12.69 -11.30
N LYS A 170 -18.11 -13.35 -10.31
CA LYS A 170 -19.46 -13.05 -9.83
C LYS A 170 -19.46 -12.11 -8.62
N GLY A 171 -18.29 -11.72 -8.13
CA GLY A 171 -18.12 -10.90 -6.94
C GLY A 171 -18.20 -11.67 -5.62
N GLU A 172 -18.22 -12.99 -5.67
CA GLU A 172 -18.21 -13.84 -4.47
C GLU A 172 -16.78 -14.05 -3.96
N VAL A 173 -16.61 -14.04 -2.64
CA VAL A 173 -15.30 -14.29 -2.02
C VAL A 173 -14.83 -15.71 -2.36
N ILE A 174 -13.61 -15.82 -2.89
CA ILE A 174 -12.98 -17.11 -3.17
C ILE A 174 -12.55 -17.72 -1.84
N PRO A 175 -13.06 -18.91 -1.47
CA PRO A 175 -12.71 -19.55 -0.21
C PRO A 175 -11.35 -20.22 -0.26
N ASN A 176 -10.77 -20.44 0.91
CA ASN A 176 -9.57 -21.26 1.10
C ASN A 176 -8.38 -20.82 0.25
N VAL A 177 -8.15 -19.49 0.17
CA VAL A 177 -7.04 -18.90 -0.59
C VAL A 177 -5.78 -18.79 0.25
N PRO A 178 -4.57 -18.66 -0.38
CA PRO A 178 -3.35 -18.26 0.33
C PRO A 178 -3.53 -16.93 1.06
N LEU A 179 -2.72 -16.68 2.07
CA LEU A 179 -2.71 -15.41 2.80
C LEU A 179 -1.30 -14.82 2.86
N MET A 180 -1.15 -13.57 2.47
CA MET A 180 0.00 -12.74 2.77
C MET A 180 -0.31 -11.79 3.94
N VAL A 181 0.48 -11.88 5.00
CA VAL A 181 0.43 -10.96 6.13
C VAL A 181 1.51 -9.90 5.95
N TRP A 182 1.13 -8.63 5.98
CA TRP A 182 2.07 -7.53 5.92
C TRP A 182 2.36 -6.96 7.30
N GLN A 183 3.63 -6.92 7.68
CA GLN A 183 4.11 -6.24 8.88
C GLN A 183 4.46 -4.80 8.52
N ILE A 184 3.76 -3.84 9.13
CA ILE A 184 3.94 -2.42 8.84
C ILE A 184 5.29 -1.89 9.34
N GLY A 185 5.82 -0.89 8.64
CA GLY A 185 7.06 -0.21 9.00
C GLY A 185 6.89 0.89 10.05
N GLY A 186 8.01 1.37 10.60
CA GLY A 186 7.99 2.39 11.67
C GLY A 186 7.34 3.71 11.28
N GLY A 187 7.39 4.09 9.99
CA GLY A 187 6.72 5.28 9.47
C GLY A 187 5.20 5.19 9.41
N GLU A 188 4.64 3.97 9.58
CA GLU A 188 3.20 3.70 9.52
C GLU A 188 2.58 3.53 10.92
N TYR A 189 3.40 3.50 11.98
CA TYR A 189 2.92 3.41 13.36
C TYR A 189 2.10 4.64 13.73
N ASP A 190 1.05 4.45 14.52
CA ASP A 190 0.06 5.47 14.92
C ASP A 190 -0.71 6.11 13.75
N LYS A 191 -0.55 5.60 12.54
CA LYS A 191 -1.37 5.99 11.41
C LYS A 191 -2.67 5.18 11.39
N ASP A 192 -3.72 5.74 10.84
CA ASP A 192 -4.92 4.96 10.54
C ASP A 192 -4.62 3.94 9.42
N LEU A 193 -5.46 2.91 9.35
CA LEU A 193 -5.28 1.81 8.41
C LEU A 193 -5.27 2.25 6.94
N MET A 194 -6.05 3.28 6.59
CA MET A 194 -6.09 3.75 5.19
C MET A 194 -4.77 4.42 4.80
N THR A 195 -4.21 5.24 5.67
CA THR A 195 -2.90 5.87 5.44
C THR A 195 -1.79 4.82 5.35
N ALA A 196 -1.78 3.83 6.25
CA ALA A 196 -0.80 2.76 6.20
C ALA A 196 -0.94 1.91 4.92
N ALA A 197 -2.16 1.53 4.54
CA ALA A 197 -2.42 0.74 3.34
C ALA A 197 -2.04 1.47 2.05
N THR A 198 -2.23 2.79 1.98
CA THR A 198 -1.79 3.60 0.84
C THR A 198 -0.27 3.76 0.80
N ALA A 199 0.39 3.78 1.95
CA ALA A 199 1.86 3.91 2.03
C ALA A 199 2.58 2.61 1.64
N ASN A 200 2.09 1.45 2.11
CA ASN A 200 2.78 0.17 1.88
C ASN A 200 2.26 -0.63 0.67
N ARG A 201 1.02 -0.41 0.22
CA ARG A 201 0.41 -1.02 -0.97
C ARG A 201 0.16 -2.53 -0.91
N CYS A 202 0.44 -3.19 0.20
CA CYS A 202 0.40 -4.65 0.29
C CYS A 202 -0.99 -5.25 -0.02
N LEU A 203 -2.07 -4.56 0.37
CA LEU A 203 -3.44 -4.99 0.12
C LEU A 203 -3.87 -4.78 -1.35
N VAL A 204 -3.24 -3.83 -2.02
CA VAL A 204 -3.61 -3.42 -3.39
C VAL A 204 -2.85 -4.22 -4.44
N SER A 205 -1.57 -4.53 -4.19
CA SER A 205 -0.66 -5.17 -5.13
C SER A 205 -1.23 -6.49 -5.67
N LEU A 206 -1.53 -7.44 -4.81
CA LEU A 206 -2.08 -8.75 -5.21
C LEU A 206 -3.43 -8.63 -5.92
N ALA A 207 -4.26 -7.68 -5.48
CA ALA A 207 -5.56 -7.43 -6.08
C ALA A 207 -5.47 -6.87 -7.50
N LYS A 208 -4.58 -5.91 -7.73
CA LYS A 208 -4.35 -5.32 -9.06
C LYS A 208 -3.89 -6.35 -10.09
N GLU A 209 -3.04 -7.28 -9.66
CA GLU A 209 -2.52 -8.35 -10.51
C GLU A 209 -3.46 -9.56 -10.62
N GLY A 210 -4.63 -9.50 -9.98
CA GLY A 210 -5.62 -10.59 -10.02
C GLY A 210 -5.13 -11.89 -9.37
N VAL A 211 -4.16 -11.82 -8.47
CA VAL A 211 -3.64 -12.99 -7.75
C VAL A 211 -4.67 -13.45 -6.71
N PRO A 212 -5.10 -14.72 -6.73
CA PRO A 212 -6.10 -15.24 -5.80
C PRO A 212 -5.49 -15.49 -4.41
N CYS A 213 -4.99 -14.44 -3.77
CA CYS A 213 -4.36 -14.45 -2.45
C CYS A 213 -5.00 -13.36 -1.59
N ALA A 214 -5.37 -13.70 -0.36
CA ALA A 214 -5.79 -12.72 0.63
C ALA A 214 -4.59 -11.90 1.13
N ALA A 215 -4.83 -10.66 1.55
CA ALA A 215 -3.82 -9.83 2.18
C ALA A 215 -4.34 -9.23 3.49
N LEU A 216 -3.53 -9.27 4.53
CA LEU A 216 -3.88 -8.85 5.88
C LEU A 216 -2.84 -7.88 6.43
N MET A 217 -3.32 -6.81 7.04
CA MET A 217 -2.51 -5.83 7.73
C MET A 217 -3.18 -5.44 9.05
N PHE A 218 -2.38 -5.25 10.10
CA PHE A 218 -2.84 -4.70 11.38
C PHE A 218 -2.24 -3.33 11.63
N ALA A 219 -3.04 -2.43 12.19
CA ALA A 219 -2.54 -1.19 12.76
C ALA A 219 -1.73 -1.48 14.04
N ILE A 220 -0.61 -0.80 14.20
CA ILE A 220 0.25 -0.94 15.36
C ILE A 220 0.42 0.44 15.99
N ALA A 221 0.03 0.55 17.27
CA ALA A 221 0.23 1.78 18.01
C ALA A 221 1.69 1.93 18.44
N ASN A 222 2.24 3.11 18.21
CA ASN A 222 3.52 3.54 18.74
C ASN A 222 3.39 3.84 20.27
N PRO A 223 4.41 3.98 21.06
CA PRO A 223 5.84 3.99 20.73
C PRO A 223 6.52 2.62 20.93
N ASN A 224 5.77 1.56 20.99
CA ASN A 224 6.22 0.29 21.58
C ASN A 224 7.02 -0.57 20.60
N TYR A 225 7.03 -0.21 19.31
CA TYR A 225 7.78 -0.89 18.25
C TYR A 225 9.00 -0.09 17.77
N SER A 226 9.40 0.95 18.51
CA SER A 226 10.53 1.79 18.13
C SER A 226 11.86 1.04 18.15
N TYR A 227 12.89 1.66 17.62
CA TYR A 227 14.28 1.19 17.52
C TYR A 227 14.87 0.62 18.83
N SER A 228 14.36 0.99 19.98
CA SER A 228 14.80 0.44 21.26
C SER A 228 14.09 -0.84 21.69
N ALA A 229 13.16 -1.37 20.88
CA ALA A 229 12.42 -2.57 21.26
C ALA A 229 13.33 -3.78 21.50
N SER A 230 14.39 -3.95 20.71
CA SER A 230 15.36 -5.01 20.86
C SER A 230 16.19 -4.96 22.18
N LEU A 231 16.16 -3.83 22.89
CA LEU A 231 16.88 -3.63 24.16
C LEU A 231 15.96 -3.65 25.39
N ASP A 232 14.63 -3.70 25.17
CA ASP A 232 13.62 -3.64 26.23
C ASP A 232 12.76 -4.91 26.22
N PRO A 233 12.90 -5.80 27.23
CA PRO A 233 12.13 -7.05 27.29
C PRO A 233 10.60 -6.87 27.25
N GLU A 234 10.07 -5.81 27.85
CA GLU A 234 8.62 -5.54 27.84
C GLU A 234 8.14 -5.15 26.44
N LYS A 235 8.93 -4.39 25.69
CA LYS A 235 8.63 -4.05 24.29
C LYS A 235 8.71 -5.29 23.41
N ILE A 236 9.70 -6.14 23.59
CA ILE A 236 9.79 -7.42 22.88
C ILE A 236 8.59 -8.32 23.22
N LYS A 237 8.19 -8.39 24.49
CA LYS A 237 6.99 -9.12 24.92
C LYS A 237 5.74 -8.59 24.22
N LEU A 238 5.64 -7.27 24.03
CA LEU A 238 4.53 -6.65 23.30
C LEU A 238 4.57 -6.98 21.79
N VAL A 239 5.75 -6.99 21.17
CA VAL A 239 5.91 -7.43 19.77
C VAL A 239 5.38 -8.87 19.62
N ASP A 240 5.84 -9.78 20.46
CA ASP A 240 5.43 -11.19 20.43
C ASP A 240 3.93 -11.35 20.74
N ARG A 241 3.35 -10.51 21.59
CA ARG A 241 1.90 -10.48 21.85
C ARG A 241 1.10 -10.01 20.63
N ASN A 242 1.59 -9.01 19.89
CA ASN A 242 0.97 -8.60 18.62
C ASN A 242 1.02 -9.73 17.59
N ASN A 243 2.15 -10.44 17.48
CA ASN A 243 2.27 -11.60 16.61
C ASN A 243 1.27 -12.71 17.02
N ALA A 244 1.12 -12.98 18.33
CA ALA A 244 0.16 -13.96 18.82
C ALA A 244 -1.30 -13.55 18.52
N LEU A 245 -1.62 -12.25 18.61
CA LEU A 245 -2.92 -11.71 18.20
C LEU A 245 -3.16 -11.92 16.70
N GLN A 246 -2.19 -11.58 15.86
CA GLN A 246 -2.28 -11.78 14.41
C GLN A 246 -2.49 -13.26 14.07
N MET A 247 -1.74 -14.18 14.69
CA MET A 247 -1.87 -15.60 14.47
C MET A 247 -3.25 -16.13 14.91
N ALA A 248 -3.77 -15.68 16.04
CA ALA A 248 -5.11 -16.05 16.51
C ALA A 248 -6.21 -15.58 15.52
N PHE A 249 -6.06 -14.40 14.93
CA PHE A 249 -6.98 -13.93 13.88
C PHE A 249 -6.85 -14.77 12.59
N ILE A 250 -5.62 -15.12 12.20
CA ILE A 250 -5.38 -16.02 11.06
C ILE A 250 -6.06 -17.38 11.31
N ASP A 251 -5.94 -17.94 12.51
CA ASP A 251 -6.60 -19.19 12.89
C ASP A 251 -8.14 -19.08 12.79
N GLN A 252 -8.70 -17.94 13.13
CA GLN A 252 -10.13 -17.68 12.91
C GLN A 252 -10.48 -17.68 11.41
N LEU A 253 -9.70 -17.00 10.57
CA LEU A 253 -9.92 -16.97 9.12
C LEU A 253 -9.82 -18.37 8.49
N ILE A 254 -8.91 -19.22 8.99
CA ILE A 254 -8.77 -20.61 8.57
C ILE A 254 -10.02 -21.41 9.00
N ALA A 255 -10.47 -21.26 10.24
CA ALA A 255 -11.66 -21.94 10.76
C ALA A 255 -12.93 -21.51 10.00
N GLU A 256 -13.00 -20.28 9.53
CA GLU A 256 -14.07 -19.76 8.69
C GLU A 256 -13.98 -20.22 7.22
N GLY A 257 -12.93 -20.94 6.82
CA GLY A 257 -12.72 -21.41 5.45
C GLY A 257 -12.34 -20.31 4.45
N LYS A 258 -11.95 -19.14 4.93
CA LYS A 258 -11.53 -18.00 4.08
C LYS A 258 -10.11 -18.17 3.59
N VAL A 259 -9.23 -18.69 4.44
CA VAL A 259 -7.79 -18.80 4.22
C VAL A 259 -7.33 -20.26 4.38
N ASP A 260 -6.38 -20.66 3.53
CA ASP A 260 -5.70 -21.96 3.65
C ASP A 260 -4.52 -21.86 4.62
N GLY A 261 -4.65 -22.50 5.77
CA GLY A 261 -3.60 -22.52 6.80
C GLY A 261 -2.29 -23.19 6.40
N SER A 262 -2.26 -23.92 5.28
CA SER A 262 -1.03 -24.50 4.73
C SER A 262 -0.29 -23.56 3.76
N ARG A 263 -0.87 -22.40 3.41
CA ARG A 263 -0.35 -21.43 2.43
C ARG A 263 -0.31 -20.02 3.01
N LEU A 264 0.39 -19.87 4.15
CA LEU A 264 0.60 -18.59 4.81
C LEU A 264 1.96 -18.01 4.44
N PHE A 265 1.97 -16.72 4.12
CA PHE A 265 3.16 -15.95 3.78
C PHE A 265 3.22 -14.69 4.65
N CYS A 266 4.42 -14.22 4.94
CA CYS A 266 4.61 -12.98 5.68
C CYS A 266 5.64 -12.10 4.97
N ALA A 267 5.32 -10.82 4.84
CA ALA A 267 6.21 -9.81 4.31
C ALA A 267 6.14 -8.56 5.18
N GLY A 268 7.11 -7.68 5.04
CA GLY A 268 7.11 -6.39 5.74
C GLY A 268 8.39 -5.63 5.48
N ALA A 269 8.38 -4.32 5.68
CA ALA A 269 9.50 -3.46 5.36
C ALA A 269 10.02 -2.70 6.57
N SER A 270 11.33 -2.40 6.59
CA SER A 270 11.93 -1.61 7.67
C SER A 270 11.77 -2.31 9.04
N SER A 271 11.23 -1.64 10.04
CA SER A 271 10.82 -2.29 11.29
C SER A 271 9.86 -3.46 11.05
N GLY A 272 8.99 -3.39 10.03
CA GLY A 272 8.13 -4.49 9.59
C GLY A 272 8.90 -5.67 9.03
N GLY A 273 10.03 -5.46 8.36
CA GLY A 273 10.95 -6.51 7.94
C GLY A 273 11.55 -7.25 9.13
N GLY A 274 11.97 -6.53 10.16
CA GLY A 274 12.42 -7.11 11.44
C GLY A 274 11.29 -7.83 12.19
N CYS A 275 10.07 -7.27 12.20
CA CYS A 275 8.89 -7.92 12.76
C CYS A 275 8.51 -9.19 11.99
N THR A 276 8.68 -9.21 10.66
CA THR A 276 8.54 -10.43 9.85
C THR A 276 9.48 -11.52 10.36
N MET A 277 10.77 -11.20 10.54
CA MET A 277 11.74 -12.14 11.11
C MET A 277 11.31 -12.65 12.49
N ARG A 278 10.85 -11.74 13.37
CA ARG A 278 10.41 -12.09 14.73
C ARG A 278 9.15 -12.97 14.70
N PHE A 279 8.23 -12.73 13.78
CA PHE A 279 7.03 -13.54 13.59
C PHE A 279 7.40 -14.96 13.16
N MET A 280 8.37 -15.10 12.23
CA MET A 280 8.89 -16.42 11.82
C MET A 280 9.62 -17.16 12.95
N MET A 281 10.34 -16.48 13.82
CA MET A 281 10.96 -17.08 15.01
C MET A 281 9.91 -17.63 15.98
N GLN A 282 8.77 -16.96 16.10
CA GLN A 282 7.71 -17.33 17.03
C GLN A 282 6.82 -18.49 16.50
N PHE A 283 6.57 -18.51 15.19
CA PHE A 283 5.68 -19.46 14.50
C PHE A 283 6.31 -20.06 13.23
N PRO A 284 7.49 -20.67 13.33
CA PRO A 284 8.24 -21.10 12.13
C PRO A 284 7.57 -22.22 11.32
N ASP A 285 6.70 -22.99 11.95
CA ASP A 285 5.96 -24.11 11.36
C ASP A 285 4.65 -23.70 10.66
N ARG A 286 4.27 -22.41 10.79
CA ARG A 286 2.99 -21.92 10.27
C ARG A 286 3.10 -21.33 8.86
N PHE A 287 4.25 -20.85 8.47
CA PHE A 287 4.46 -20.14 7.22
C PHE A 287 5.18 -20.97 6.18
N LYS A 288 4.84 -20.75 4.91
CA LYS A 288 5.53 -21.36 3.76
C LYS A 288 6.79 -20.64 3.38
N ALA A 289 6.75 -19.30 3.43
CA ALA A 289 7.88 -18.43 3.10
C ALA A 289 7.70 -17.05 3.70
N ALA A 290 8.79 -16.28 3.72
CA ALA A 290 8.77 -14.88 4.17
C ALA A 290 9.57 -13.96 3.25
N ILE A 291 9.17 -12.68 3.18
CA ILE A 291 9.84 -11.64 2.40
C ILE A 291 10.17 -10.46 3.32
N PRO A 292 11.28 -10.52 4.06
CA PRO A 292 11.75 -9.38 4.86
C PRO A 292 12.40 -8.34 3.95
N CYS A 293 11.79 -7.13 3.85
CA CYS A 293 12.36 -6.01 3.11
C CYS A 293 13.13 -5.10 4.04
N CYS A 294 14.35 -4.73 3.66
CA CYS A 294 15.24 -3.83 4.41
C CYS A 294 15.10 -4.01 5.95
N PRO A 295 15.23 -5.24 6.48
CA PRO A 295 14.87 -5.55 7.85
C PRO A 295 15.78 -4.85 8.85
N MET A 296 15.16 -4.36 9.93
CA MET A 296 15.86 -3.79 11.08
C MET A 296 15.30 -4.39 12.38
N ASP A 297 15.31 -3.65 13.49
CA ASP A 297 14.69 -4.10 14.74
C ASP A 297 13.41 -4.97 14.52
N PRO A 298 12.90 -5.69 15.51
CA PRO A 298 13.20 -5.60 16.94
C PRO A 298 14.06 -6.72 17.52
N ILE A 299 14.81 -7.47 16.77
CA ILE A 299 15.57 -8.62 17.30
C ILE A 299 16.86 -8.17 17.97
N VAL A 300 17.66 -7.39 17.25
CA VAL A 300 18.84 -6.69 17.73
C VAL A 300 18.80 -5.25 17.21
N PRO A 301 19.55 -4.27 17.79
CA PRO A 301 19.49 -2.86 17.38
C PRO A 301 20.18 -2.62 16.03
N ILE A 302 19.72 -3.27 15.00
CA ILE A 302 20.39 -3.36 13.68
C ILE A 302 20.31 -2.06 12.88
N HIS A 303 19.34 -1.18 13.18
CA HIS A 303 19.23 0.16 12.59
C HIS A 303 20.48 1.03 12.86
N MET A 304 21.26 0.69 13.88
CA MET A 304 22.51 1.38 14.22
C MET A 304 23.71 0.81 13.46
N VAL A 305 23.51 -0.20 12.60
CA VAL A 305 24.57 -0.85 11.84
C VAL A 305 25.26 0.17 10.93
N GLN A 306 26.55 0.26 11.08
CA GLN A 306 27.44 0.85 10.10
C GLN A 306 28.22 -0.26 9.41
N GLU A 307 28.63 -0.07 8.17
CA GLU A 307 29.30 -1.07 7.32
C GLU A 307 30.40 -1.89 8.03
N LYS A 308 31.15 -1.25 8.91
CA LYS A 308 32.23 -1.90 9.68
C LYS A 308 31.79 -2.90 10.77
N TYR A 309 30.47 -3.06 11.01
CA TYR A 309 29.95 -3.91 12.08
C TYR A 309 29.18 -5.14 11.57
N GLU A 310 29.21 -5.45 10.28
CA GLU A 310 28.45 -6.55 9.68
C GLU A 310 28.62 -7.87 10.42
N GLY A 311 29.86 -8.30 10.71
CA GLY A 311 30.13 -9.55 11.39
C GLY A 311 29.58 -9.62 12.83
N GLN A 312 29.64 -8.53 13.56
CA GLN A 312 29.15 -8.48 14.95
C GLN A 312 27.63 -8.68 15.03
N PHE A 313 26.87 -8.07 14.10
CA PHE A 313 25.42 -8.23 14.09
C PHE A 313 25.01 -9.65 13.68
N ALA A 314 25.74 -10.30 12.79
CA ALA A 314 25.52 -11.71 12.48
C ALA A 314 25.71 -12.59 13.73
N ASP A 315 26.71 -12.34 14.56
CA ASP A 315 26.95 -13.07 15.82
C ASP A 315 25.81 -12.86 16.82
N ASP A 316 25.31 -11.65 16.96
CA ASP A 316 24.20 -11.33 17.86
C ASP A 316 22.88 -11.92 17.36
N LEU A 317 22.63 -11.90 16.06
CA LEU A 317 21.46 -12.52 15.44
C LEU A 317 21.53 -14.06 15.56
N GLU A 318 22.70 -14.69 15.35
CA GLU A 318 22.85 -16.13 15.52
C GLU A 318 22.50 -16.58 16.93
N LYS A 319 22.91 -15.81 17.96
CA LYS A 319 22.52 -16.06 19.36
C LYS A 319 21.02 -15.89 19.55
N ALA A 320 20.44 -14.77 19.03
CA ALA A 320 19.04 -14.48 19.16
C ALA A 320 18.15 -15.56 18.52
N PHE A 321 18.57 -16.15 17.40
CA PHE A 321 17.83 -17.21 16.71
C PHE A 321 17.85 -18.55 17.45
N GLN A 322 18.73 -18.71 18.42
CA GLN A 322 18.85 -19.90 19.28
C GLN A 322 18.31 -19.67 20.68
N ASP A 323 17.83 -18.47 21.00
CA ASP A 323 17.34 -18.08 22.33
C ASP A 323 15.82 -18.38 22.45
N LYS A 324 15.06 -17.46 22.99
CA LYS A 324 13.64 -17.60 23.31
C LYS A 324 12.80 -16.50 22.70
N VAL A 325 11.53 -16.83 22.47
CA VAL A 325 10.46 -15.91 22.14
C VAL A 325 9.36 -16.03 23.18
N TYR A 326 8.57 -14.97 23.36
CA TYR A 326 7.36 -15.10 24.15
C TYR A 326 6.27 -15.79 23.34
N LYS A 327 5.63 -16.82 23.94
CA LYS A 327 4.48 -17.52 23.38
C LYS A 327 3.29 -17.41 24.32
N TRP A 328 2.09 -17.37 23.79
CA TRP A 328 0.87 -17.38 24.59
C TRP A 328 0.61 -18.78 25.14
N ASN A 329 0.47 -18.92 26.47
CA ASN A 329 0.21 -20.21 27.13
C ASN A 329 -1.25 -20.44 27.52
N GLY A 330 -2.15 -19.53 27.08
CA GLY A 330 -3.57 -19.53 27.44
C GLY A 330 -3.92 -18.46 28.51
N THR A 331 -2.93 -17.93 29.21
CA THR A 331 -3.12 -16.95 30.28
C THR A 331 -2.22 -15.73 30.17
N ASP A 332 -0.93 -15.92 29.83
CA ASP A 332 0.05 -14.85 29.66
C ASP A 332 1.07 -15.23 28.58
N MET A 333 1.92 -14.26 28.23
CA MET A 333 3.06 -14.46 27.34
C MET A 333 4.25 -14.96 28.16
N GLU A 334 4.72 -16.17 27.87
CA GLU A 334 5.86 -16.82 28.51
C GLU A 334 7.01 -17.12 27.54
N LEU A 335 8.24 -17.04 28.04
CA LEU A 335 9.43 -17.36 27.26
C LEU A 335 9.50 -18.85 26.94
N ALA A 336 9.54 -19.18 25.66
CA ALA A 336 9.69 -20.52 25.13
C ALA A 336 10.88 -20.59 24.15
N PRO A 337 11.59 -21.71 24.06
CA PRO A 337 12.66 -21.90 23.08
C PRO A 337 12.13 -21.69 21.65
N ILE A 338 12.96 -21.12 20.81
CA ILE A 338 12.72 -21.06 19.36
C ILE A 338 12.97 -22.46 18.79
N ASP A 339 12.07 -22.94 17.92
CA ASP A 339 12.39 -24.08 17.06
C ASP A 339 13.32 -23.59 15.94
N THR A 340 14.59 -23.45 16.28
CA THR A 340 15.63 -22.95 15.39
C THR A 340 15.74 -23.80 14.12
N LYS A 341 15.57 -25.12 14.24
CA LYS A 341 15.65 -26.01 13.09
C LYS A 341 14.56 -25.72 12.06
N THR A 342 13.32 -25.59 12.49
CA THR A 342 12.21 -25.25 11.59
C THR A 342 12.36 -23.83 11.06
N PHE A 343 12.76 -22.88 11.93
CA PHE A 343 12.97 -21.49 11.54
C PHE A 343 14.02 -21.32 10.44
N VAL A 344 15.17 -22.00 10.53
CA VAL A 344 16.23 -21.86 9.51
C VAL A 344 15.91 -22.59 8.20
N ASN A 345 15.01 -23.58 8.22
CA ASN A 345 14.55 -24.28 7.02
C ASN A 345 13.42 -23.54 6.29
N LEU A 346 12.82 -22.52 6.91
CA LEU A 346 11.80 -21.69 6.27
C LEU A 346 12.44 -20.83 5.15
N PRO A 347 12.01 -20.96 3.88
CA PRO A 347 12.55 -20.16 2.78
C PRO A 347 12.30 -18.67 3.00
N MET A 348 13.33 -17.84 2.80
CA MET A 348 13.20 -16.38 2.88
C MET A 348 13.81 -15.72 1.65
N TYR A 349 13.11 -14.71 1.13
CA TYR A 349 13.62 -13.85 0.07
C TYR A 349 13.78 -12.43 0.62
N PHE A 350 14.99 -12.05 0.97
CA PHE A 350 15.30 -10.71 1.42
C PHE A 350 15.27 -9.74 0.25
N VAL A 351 14.82 -8.52 0.49
CA VAL A 351 14.80 -7.44 -0.49
C VAL A 351 15.40 -6.19 0.13
N HIS A 352 16.31 -5.52 -0.58
CA HIS A 352 16.98 -4.33 -0.09
C HIS A 352 17.42 -3.44 -1.24
N ALA A 353 17.64 -2.14 -0.99
CA ALA A 353 18.33 -1.27 -1.93
C ALA A 353 19.79 -1.05 -1.50
N SER A 354 20.70 -1.02 -2.46
CA SER A 354 22.14 -0.86 -2.19
C SER A 354 22.48 0.46 -1.52
N SER A 355 21.73 1.52 -1.83
CA SER A 355 21.93 2.89 -1.32
C SER A 355 21.01 3.27 -0.16
N ASP A 356 20.31 2.30 0.44
CA ASP A 356 19.43 2.57 1.59
C ASP A 356 20.21 3.23 2.75
N ASN A 357 19.83 4.46 3.07
CA ASN A 357 20.45 5.25 4.13
C ASN A 357 19.67 5.20 5.45
N THR A 358 18.47 4.65 5.45
CA THR A 358 17.65 4.45 6.65
C THR A 358 17.98 3.14 7.34
N CYS A 359 17.91 2.03 6.58
CA CYS A 359 18.39 0.71 6.99
C CYS A 359 19.56 0.32 6.09
N LYS A 360 20.75 0.23 6.60
CA LYS A 360 21.88 -0.18 5.77
C LYS A 360 21.71 -1.62 5.30
N ILE A 361 22.08 -1.90 4.03
CA ILE A 361 22.01 -3.24 3.43
C ILE A 361 22.77 -4.30 4.24
N ALA A 362 23.77 -3.87 5.02
CA ALA A 362 24.46 -4.70 5.99
C ALA A 362 23.51 -5.46 6.92
N SER A 363 22.32 -4.93 7.19
CA SER A 363 21.31 -5.63 7.98
C SER A 363 20.85 -6.93 7.31
N SER A 364 20.47 -6.89 6.02
CA SER A 364 20.08 -8.10 5.28
C SER A 364 21.21 -9.12 5.20
N TYR A 365 22.43 -8.68 4.92
CA TYR A 365 23.59 -9.57 4.93
C TYR A 365 23.80 -10.23 6.30
N SER A 366 23.63 -9.49 7.40
CA SER A 366 23.77 -10.03 8.74
C SER A 366 22.70 -11.07 9.07
N TYR A 367 21.44 -10.82 8.68
CA TYR A 367 20.35 -11.80 8.85
C TYR A 367 20.62 -13.09 8.07
N ILE A 368 21.00 -12.98 6.80
CA ILE A 368 21.30 -14.14 5.95
C ILE A 368 22.51 -14.91 6.47
N GLU A 369 23.59 -14.22 6.86
CA GLU A 369 24.80 -14.86 7.38
C GLU A 369 24.51 -15.62 8.68
N ALA A 370 23.77 -15.01 9.62
CA ALA A 370 23.39 -15.68 10.86
C ALA A 370 22.57 -16.96 10.62
N ARG A 371 21.58 -16.89 9.73
CA ARG A 371 20.76 -18.04 9.35
C ARG A 371 21.57 -19.12 8.64
N LYS A 372 22.48 -18.73 7.75
CA LYS A 372 23.39 -19.64 7.03
C LYS A 372 24.30 -20.41 8.00
N ARG A 373 24.84 -19.75 9.01
CA ARG A 373 25.66 -20.40 10.06
C ARG A 373 24.87 -21.44 10.84
N LEU A 374 23.56 -21.26 10.98
CA LEU A 374 22.64 -22.19 11.61
C LEU A 374 22.09 -23.26 10.64
N GLY A 375 22.50 -23.23 9.37
CA GLY A 375 22.17 -24.26 8.37
C GLY A 375 21.10 -23.90 7.36
N ALA A 376 20.67 -22.65 7.26
CA ALA A 376 19.75 -22.19 6.20
C ALA A 376 20.42 -22.32 4.82
N THR A 377 19.68 -22.85 3.83
CA THR A 377 20.18 -23.08 2.47
C THR A 377 19.29 -22.48 1.38
N ALA A 378 18.10 -21.95 1.75
CA ALA A 378 17.08 -21.49 0.81
C ALA A 378 16.90 -19.96 0.81
N ASP A 379 17.72 -19.23 1.59
CA ASP A 379 17.65 -17.77 1.64
C ASP A 379 18.19 -17.14 0.35
N GLN A 380 17.46 -16.16 -0.16
CA GLN A 380 17.80 -15.38 -1.34
C GLN A 380 17.83 -13.89 -0.99
N LEU A 381 18.50 -13.07 -1.81
CA LEU A 381 18.56 -11.63 -1.66
C LEU A 381 18.44 -10.96 -3.03
N LEU A 382 17.44 -10.09 -3.16
CA LEU A 382 17.36 -9.13 -4.24
C LEU A 382 17.91 -7.80 -3.76
N VAL A 383 18.83 -7.23 -4.52
CA VAL A 383 19.40 -5.89 -4.26
C VAL A 383 19.03 -4.98 -5.41
N TYR A 384 18.22 -3.98 -5.12
CA TYR A 384 17.95 -2.90 -6.09
C TYR A 384 19.08 -1.90 -6.12
N SER A 385 19.53 -1.54 -7.33
CA SER A 385 20.41 -0.40 -7.58
C SER A 385 19.62 0.91 -7.60
N ASP A 386 20.30 2.04 -7.62
CA ASP A 386 19.65 3.35 -7.79
C ASP A 386 18.94 3.45 -9.15
N GLU A 387 19.47 2.80 -10.20
CA GLU A 387 18.87 2.76 -11.53
C GLU A 387 17.55 1.96 -11.51
N ASP A 388 17.54 0.80 -10.83
CA ASP A 388 16.31 0.00 -10.67
C ASP A 388 15.21 0.80 -9.93
N LEU A 389 15.60 1.51 -8.87
CA LEU A 389 14.66 2.32 -8.09
C LEU A 389 14.15 3.55 -8.86
N ALA A 390 15.00 4.16 -9.68
CA ALA A 390 14.60 5.31 -10.50
C ALA A 390 13.49 4.98 -11.50
N ALA A 391 13.44 3.72 -11.99
CA ALA A 391 12.36 3.25 -12.87
C ALA A 391 10.96 3.30 -12.18
N TYR A 392 10.93 3.29 -10.85
CA TYR A 392 9.72 3.42 -10.02
C TYR A 392 9.59 4.82 -9.39
N GLY A 393 10.31 5.83 -9.90
CA GLY A 393 10.27 7.19 -9.38
C GLY A 393 10.80 7.32 -7.95
N ILE A 394 11.75 6.47 -7.55
CA ILE A 394 12.36 6.47 -6.23
C ILE A 394 13.80 6.99 -6.36
N PRO A 395 14.07 8.26 -6.02
CA PRO A 395 15.41 8.80 -6.06
C PRO A 395 16.31 8.23 -4.93
N PRO A 396 17.65 8.27 -5.07
CA PRO A 396 18.59 7.69 -4.10
C PRO A 396 18.40 8.15 -2.65
N MET A 397 17.92 9.37 -2.43
CA MET A 397 17.68 9.92 -1.09
C MET A 397 16.57 9.20 -0.32
N ILE A 398 15.67 8.50 -1.02
CA ILE A 398 14.58 7.68 -0.45
C ILE A 398 14.67 6.21 -0.88
N ALA A 399 15.87 5.72 -1.19
CA ALA A 399 16.14 4.33 -1.58
C ALA A 399 15.64 3.27 -0.57
N HIS A 400 15.28 3.72 0.64
CA HIS A 400 14.64 2.88 1.65
C HIS A 400 13.34 2.21 1.15
N PHE A 401 12.65 2.78 0.16
CA PHE A 401 11.36 2.28 -0.33
C PHE A 401 11.47 1.08 -1.30
N SER A 402 12.38 0.14 -1.04
CA SER A 402 12.61 -1.05 -1.86
C SER A 402 11.40 -2.00 -1.96
N TRP A 403 10.41 -1.89 -1.09
CA TRP A 403 9.16 -2.67 -1.19
C TRP A 403 8.21 -2.19 -2.29
N VAL A 404 8.40 -0.99 -2.84
CA VAL A 404 7.54 -0.48 -3.93
C VAL A 404 7.78 -1.28 -5.21
N PRO A 405 9.01 -1.36 -5.76
CA PRO A 405 9.25 -2.22 -6.91
C PRO A 405 8.98 -3.71 -6.60
N LEU A 406 9.25 -4.18 -5.38
CA LEU A 406 8.91 -5.54 -4.98
C LEU A 406 7.43 -5.85 -5.21
N LEU A 407 6.53 -4.97 -4.73
CA LEU A 407 5.08 -5.18 -4.78
C LEU A 407 4.47 -4.87 -6.16
N ASP A 408 5.24 -4.34 -7.11
CA ASP A 408 4.79 -4.06 -8.47
C ASP A 408 5.35 -5.04 -9.50
N ASP A 409 6.40 -5.79 -9.17
CA ASP A 409 7.04 -6.71 -10.11
C ASP A 409 6.49 -8.14 -9.95
N TYR A 410 5.67 -8.54 -10.92
CA TYR A 410 5.11 -9.88 -11.08
C TYR A 410 5.67 -10.60 -12.31
N SER A 411 6.75 -10.10 -12.90
CA SER A 411 7.41 -10.72 -14.02
C SER A 411 8.05 -12.08 -13.67
N GLU A 412 8.36 -12.87 -14.69
CA GLU A 412 9.03 -14.16 -14.50
C GLU A 412 10.37 -13.98 -13.77
N GLY A 413 10.56 -14.72 -12.69
CA GLY A 413 11.75 -14.65 -11.85
C GLY A 413 11.72 -13.57 -10.76
N SER A 414 10.69 -12.75 -10.69
CA SER A 414 10.53 -11.77 -9.63
C SER A 414 10.25 -12.40 -8.26
N VAL A 415 10.43 -11.64 -7.19
CA VAL A 415 10.17 -12.10 -5.81
C VAL A 415 8.70 -12.43 -5.60
N MET A 416 7.77 -11.66 -6.18
CA MET A 416 6.35 -11.95 -6.07
C MET A 416 5.98 -13.23 -6.84
N GLN A 417 6.55 -13.48 -8.01
CA GLN A 417 6.38 -14.77 -8.71
C GLN A 417 6.99 -15.93 -7.95
N TRP A 418 8.15 -15.73 -7.30
CA TRP A 418 8.71 -16.75 -6.41
C TRP A 418 7.75 -17.05 -5.25
N MET A 419 7.15 -16.06 -4.61
CA MET A 419 6.16 -16.28 -3.55
C MET A 419 4.94 -17.05 -4.09
N ILE A 420 4.38 -16.65 -5.23
CA ILE A 420 3.25 -17.32 -5.87
C ILE A 420 3.58 -18.78 -6.20
N SER A 421 4.82 -19.08 -6.59
CA SER A 421 5.25 -20.44 -6.87
C SER A 421 5.27 -21.36 -5.65
N GLN A 422 5.16 -20.80 -4.44
CA GLN A 422 5.05 -21.54 -3.18
C GLN A 422 3.59 -21.87 -2.80
N PHE A 423 2.58 -21.40 -3.57
CA PHE A 423 1.14 -21.60 -3.30
C PHE A 423 0.69 -23.06 -3.31
#